data_12dc4798d8e0d5859965b24f434ae4fd
#
_entry.id   12dc4798d8e0d5859965b24f434ae4fd
#
_cell.length_a   1.000
_cell.length_b   1.000
_cell.length_c   1.000
_cell.angle_alpha   90.00
_cell.angle_beta   90.00
_cell.angle_gamma   90.00
#
_symmetry.space_group_name_H-M   'P 1'
#
loop_
_entity.id
_entity.type
_entity.pdbx_description
1 polymer ?
#
loop_
_entity_poly.entity_id
_entity_poly.type
_entity_poly.pdbx_seq_one_letter_code
_entity_poly.pdbx_strand_id
1 'polypeptide(L)'
;MVPRAVLPAALSAVLGLSALAAVTWPARESLFEQVAGGAARSPLAGLAGLVADKGLLALVVITACLVVFTWRRDRSRFGLLAAAGLGTLCAYGTSEVVKLMVAQERPCRVGEVATVLDCPPPGDWSWPSNHSTIAGALAVACLLVAPRLWLMVVPLALAVAGARVAAGVHHVHDVASGLALGVLVTCLVGLCVHAGVQRVTRRSTSRRSPEARRTTGR
;
A
#
# COMPACT_ATOMS: atom_id res chain seq x y z
N MET A 1 17.84 2.13 11.09
CA MET A 1 18.41 2.12 9.72
C MET A 1 17.45 1.35 8.82
N VAL A 2 17.12 1.87 7.64
CA VAL A 2 16.29 1.17 6.65
C VAL A 2 17.04 -0.08 6.16
N PRO A 3 16.39 -1.25 6.10
CA PRO A 3 17.03 -2.47 5.62
C PRO A 3 17.44 -2.33 4.15
N ARG A 4 18.70 -2.64 3.82
CA ARG A 4 19.28 -2.43 2.49
C ARG A 4 18.51 -3.10 1.34
N ALA A 5 17.87 -4.24 1.61
CA ALA A 5 17.13 -5.00 0.61
C ALA A 5 15.73 -4.44 0.30
N VAL A 6 15.13 -3.63 1.17
CA VAL A 6 13.74 -3.17 1.01
C VAL A 6 13.59 -2.21 -0.16
N LEU A 7 14.53 -1.27 -0.34
CA LEU A 7 14.43 -0.27 -1.41
C LEU A 7 14.54 -0.87 -2.83
N PRO A 8 15.56 -1.69 -3.14
CA PRO A 8 15.60 -2.33 -4.46
C PRO A 8 14.41 -3.26 -4.70
N ALA A 9 13.94 -4.00 -3.68
CA ALA A 9 12.75 -4.83 -3.81
C ALA A 9 11.49 -3.99 -4.07
N ALA A 10 11.32 -2.87 -3.37
CA ALA A 10 10.19 -1.95 -3.60
C ALA A 10 10.24 -1.36 -5.02
N LEU A 11 11.41 -0.95 -5.50
CA LEU A 11 11.58 -0.44 -6.87
C LEU A 11 11.23 -1.51 -7.91
N SER A 12 11.74 -2.72 -7.74
CA SER A 12 11.41 -3.86 -8.63
C SER A 12 9.92 -4.17 -8.61
N ALA A 13 9.27 -4.11 -7.43
CA ALA A 13 7.82 -4.30 -7.31
C ALA A 13 7.05 -3.21 -8.04
N VAL A 14 7.42 -1.93 -7.87
CA VAL A 14 6.78 -0.82 -8.58
C VAL A 14 6.90 -0.98 -10.10
N LEU A 15 8.11 -1.27 -10.60
CA LEU A 15 8.33 -1.47 -12.03
C LEU A 15 7.55 -2.68 -12.58
N GLY A 16 7.59 -3.82 -11.89
CA GLY A 16 6.86 -5.03 -12.28
C GLY A 16 5.35 -4.85 -12.26
N LEU A 17 4.80 -4.21 -11.23
CA LEU A 17 3.36 -3.92 -11.12
C LEU A 17 2.90 -2.89 -12.16
N SER A 18 3.71 -1.86 -12.44
CA SER A 18 3.41 -0.90 -13.50
C SER A 18 3.44 -1.54 -14.89
N ALA A 19 4.41 -2.43 -15.14
CA ALA A 19 4.46 -3.21 -16.38
C ALA A 19 3.24 -4.14 -16.49
N LEU A 20 2.86 -4.83 -15.41
CA LEU A 20 1.66 -5.67 -15.38
C LEU A 20 0.41 -4.84 -15.69
N ALA A 21 0.26 -3.66 -15.10
CA ALA A 21 -0.86 -2.78 -15.38
C ALA A 21 -0.92 -2.39 -16.86
N ALA A 22 0.23 -2.01 -17.45
CA ALA A 22 0.32 -1.62 -18.86
C ALA A 22 -0.02 -2.79 -19.82
N VAL A 23 0.52 -3.97 -19.55
CA VAL A 23 0.30 -5.16 -20.40
C VAL A 23 -1.14 -5.67 -20.29
N THR A 24 -1.78 -5.57 -19.12
CA THR A 24 -3.17 -6.04 -18.93
C THR A 24 -4.22 -5.04 -19.37
N TRP A 25 -3.86 -3.78 -19.62
CA TRP A 25 -4.80 -2.74 -20.07
C TRP A 25 -5.54 -3.09 -21.36
N PRO A 26 -4.88 -3.52 -22.47
CA PRO A 26 -5.58 -3.85 -23.71
C PRO A 26 -6.55 -5.03 -23.58
N ALA A 27 -6.26 -5.98 -22.67
CA ALA A 27 -7.05 -7.18 -22.44
C ALA A 27 -7.97 -7.08 -21.19
N ARG A 28 -8.19 -5.87 -20.66
CA ARG A 28 -8.84 -5.69 -19.35
C ARG A 28 -10.23 -6.30 -19.27
N GLU A 29 -11.05 -6.17 -20.32
CA GLU A 29 -12.43 -6.69 -20.34
C GLU A 29 -12.44 -8.23 -20.36
N SER A 30 -11.66 -8.85 -21.27
CA SER A 30 -11.59 -10.30 -21.37
C SER A 30 -11.00 -10.94 -20.10
N LEU A 31 -9.99 -10.32 -19.49
CA LEU A 31 -9.45 -10.76 -18.22
C LEU A 31 -10.47 -10.62 -17.08
N PHE A 32 -11.24 -9.53 -17.06
CA PHE A 32 -12.29 -9.33 -16.10
C PHE A 32 -13.37 -10.41 -16.22
N GLU A 33 -13.89 -10.66 -17.42
CA GLU A 33 -14.90 -11.69 -17.66
C GLU A 33 -14.45 -13.07 -17.23
N GLN A 34 -13.21 -13.44 -17.52
CA GLN A 34 -12.65 -14.74 -17.14
C GLN A 34 -12.47 -14.86 -15.63
N VAL A 35 -11.86 -13.85 -14.97
CA VAL A 35 -11.53 -13.93 -13.55
C VAL A 35 -12.78 -13.75 -12.68
N ALA A 36 -13.55 -12.68 -12.88
CA ALA A 36 -14.73 -12.39 -12.08
C ALA A 36 -15.84 -13.41 -12.34
N GLY A 37 -16.15 -13.70 -13.61
CA GLY A 37 -17.14 -14.69 -13.96
C GLY A 37 -16.77 -16.12 -13.54
N GLY A 38 -15.45 -16.48 -13.59
CA GLY A 38 -14.96 -17.74 -13.05
C GLY A 38 -15.08 -17.81 -11.54
N ALA A 39 -14.71 -16.74 -10.83
CA ALA A 39 -14.78 -16.66 -9.38
C ALA A 39 -16.23 -16.74 -8.87
N ALA A 40 -17.16 -16.02 -9.49
CA ALA A 40 -18.58 -16.02 -9.10
C ALA A 40 -19.23 -17.41 -9.21
N ARG A 41 -18.78 -18.24 -10.15
CA ARG A 41 -19.24 -19.62 -10.32
C ARG A 41 -18.47 -20.66 -9.50
N SER A 42 -17.40 -20.25 -8.82
CA SER A 42 -16.56 -21.16 -8.05
C SER A 42 -17.08 -21.37 -6.62
N PRO A 43 -16.75 -22.51 -5.98
CA PRO A 43 -17.06 -22.72 -4.56
C PRO A 43 -16.27 -21.77 -3.64
N LEU A 44 -15.29 -21.04 -4.17
CA LEU A 44 -14.47 -20.06 -3.44
C LEU A 44 -15.03 -18.63 -3.52
N ALA A 45 -16.20 -18.42 -4.16
CA ALA A 45 -16.81 -17.09 -4.28
C ALA A 45 -16.95 -16.37 -2.92
N GLY A 46 -17.48 -17.06 -1.90
CA GLY A 46 -17.60 -16.49 -0.55
C GLY A 46 -16.26 -16.11 0.07
N LEU A 47 -15.20 -16.90 -0.14
CA LEU A 47 -13.85 -16.58 0.33
C LEU A 47 -13.30 -15.36 -0.42
N ALA A 48 -13.47 -15.28 -1.73
CA ALA A 48 -13.05 -14.13 -2.54
C ALA A 48 -13.73 -12.84 -2.05
N GLY A 49 -15.05 -12.89 -1.81
CA GLY A 49 -15.81 -11.77 -1.25
C GLY A 49 -15.31 -11.36 0.15
N LEU A 50 -15.08 -12.33 1.04
CA LEU A 50 -14.57 -12.07 2.39
C LEU A 50 -13.19 -11.40 2.35
N VAL A 51 -12.25 -11.90 1.54
CA VAL A 51 -10.91 -11.33 1.42
C VAL A 51 -10.95 -9.95 0.75
N ALA A 52 -11.82 -9.76 -0.24
CA ALA A 52 -11.99 -8.46 -0.90
C ALA A 52 -12.54 -7.38 0.06
N ASP A 53 -13.43 -7.74 0.97
CA ASP A 53 -14.07 -6.81 1.91
C ASP A 53 -13.27 -6.64 3.22
N LYS A 54 -12.79 -7.75 3.80
CA LYS A 54 -12.16 -7.75 5.14
C LYS A 54 -10.63 -7.98 5.14
N GLY A 55 -10.04 -8.44 4.03
CA GLY A 55 -8.62 -8.79 3.99
C GLY A 55 -7.69 -7.63 4.32
N LEU A 56 -8.07 -6.40 3.95
CA LEU A 56 -7.31 -5.20 4.28
C LEU A 56 -7.20 -4.98 5.80
N LEU A 57 -8.21 -5.34 6.57
CA LEU A 57 -8.22 -5.22 8.03
C LEU A 57 -7.07 -6.00 8.69
N ALA A 58 -6.70 -7.16 8.13
CA ALA A 58 -5.57 -7.93 8.64
C ALA A 58 -4.24 -7.16 8.51
N LEU A 59 -3.99 -6.47 7.39
CA LEU A 59 -2.82 -5.59 7.23
C LEU A 59 -2.86 -4.42 8.21
N VAL A 60 -4.03 -3.82 8.44
CA VAL A 60 -4.21 -2.75 9.43
C VAL A 60 -3.86 -3.25 10.84
N VAL A 61 -4.36 -4.42 11.23
CA VAL A 61 -4.06 -5.02 12.55
C VAL A 61 -2.57 -5.32 12.70
N ILE A 62 -1.92 -5.93 11.70
CA ILE A 62 -0.48 -6.17 11.72
C ILE A 62 0.29 -4.86 11.90
N THR A 63 -0.08 -3.83 11.15
CA THR A 63 0.56 -2.51 11.24
C THR A 63 0.33 -1.88 12.62
N ALA A 64 -0.88 -1.95 13.17
CA ALA A 64 -1.19 -1.45 14.50
C ALA A 64 -0.38 -2.17 15.59
N CYS A 65 -0.24 -3.49 15.51
CA CYS A 65 0.64 -4.26 16.41
C CYS A 65 2.10 -3.79 16.32
N LEU A 66 2.60 -3.54 15.11
CA LEU A 66 3.95 -2.99 14.91
C LEU A 66 4.09 -1.58 15.46
N VAL A 67 3.07 -0.73 15.35
CA VAL A 67 3.07 0.62 15.97
C VAL A 67 3.24 0.49 17.48
N VAL A 68 2.42 -0.33 18.13
CA VAL A 68 2.51 -0.54 19.59
C VAL A 68 3.87 -1.14 20.01
N PHE A 69 4.35 -2.14 19.26
CA PHE A 69 5.62 -2.79 19.54
C PHE A 69 6.80 -1.81 19.39
N THR A 70 6.87 -1.09 18.29
CA THR A 70 7.96 -0.13 18.02
C THR A 70 7.91 1.07 18.96
N TRP A 71 6.71 1.56 19.29
CA TRP A 71 6.52 2.62 20.28
C TRP A 71 7.14 2.25 21.63
N ARG A 72 6.97 0.99 22.08
CA ARG A 72 7.46 0.52 23.38
C ARG A 72 8.94 0.13 23.37
N ARG A 73 9.47 -0.35 22.25
CA ARG A 73 10.77 -1.01 22.18
C ARG A 73 11.84 -0.29 21.37
N ASP A 74 11.45 0.49 20.34
CA ASP A 74 12.38 1.11 19.40
C ASP A 74 11.81 2.40 18.81
N ARG A 75 12.12 3.52 19.45
CA ARG A 75 11.65 4.85 19.06
C ARG A 75 12.10 5.24 17.64
N SER A 76 13.26 4.75 17.18
CA SER A 76 13.75 5.04 15.83
C SER A 76 12.90 4.35 14.77
N ARG A 77 12.57 3.05 15.00
CA ARG A 77 11.66 2.30 14.12
C ARG A 77 10.24 2.85 14.18
N PHE A 78 9.78 3.25 15.36
CA PHE A 78 8.49 3.93 15.49
C PHE A 78 8.44 5.21 14.63
N GLY A 79 9.47 6.06 14.69
CA GLY A 79 9.55 7.27 13.86
C GLY A 79 9.53 6.97 12.36
N LEU A 80 10.19 5.88 11.92
CA LEU A 80 10.12 5.43 10.53
C LEU A 80 8.73 4.92 10.15
N LEU A 81 8.09 4.13 11.01
CA LEU A 81 6.75 3.60 10.79
C LEU A 81 5.70 4.73 10.77
N ALA A 82 5.81 5.73 11.66
CA ALA A 82 4.95 6.91 11.66
C ALA A 82 5.10 7.73 10.36
N ALA A 83 6.34 7.92 9.89
CA ALA A 83 6.61 8.57 8.61
C ALA A 83 6.03 7.78 7.42
N ALA A 84 6.12 6.44 7.45
CA ALA A 84 5.48 5.58 6.45
C ALA A 84 3.94 5.63 6.54
N GLY A 85 3.37 5.78 7.74
CA GLY A 85 1.94 6.02 7.94
C GLY A 85 1.47 7.31 7.25
N LEU A 86 2.23 8.41 7.38
CA LEU A 86 1.96 9.62 6.61
C LEU A 86 2.04 9.34 5.09
N GLY A 87 3.04 8.56 4.66
CA GLY A 87 3.15 8.11 3.26
C GLY A 87 1.92 7.33 2.79
N THR A 88 1.34 6.47 3.65
CA THR A 88 0.10 5.75 3.35
C THR A 88 -1.08 6.71 3.15
N LEU A 89 -1.22 7.73 3.99
CA LEU A 89 -2.25 8.76 3.83
C LEU A 89 -2.06 9.56 2.53
N CYS A 90 -0.82 9.91 2.20
CA CYS A 90 -0.50 10.58 0.93
C CYS A 90 -0.80 9.67 -0.27
N ALA A 91 -0.50 8.37 -0.20
CA ALA A 91 -0.80 7.41 -1.25
C ALA A 91 -2.31 7.30 -1.49
N TYR A 92 -3.10 7.20 -0.43
CA TYR A 92 -4.56 7.18 -0.52
C TYR A 92 -5.10 8.49 -1.12
N GLY A 93 -4.66 9.64 -0.63
CA GLY A 93 -5.07 10.96 -1.17
C GLY A 93 -4.69 11.11 -2.65
N THR A 94 -3.50 10.65 -3.05
CA THR A 94 -3.09 10.63 -4.46
C THR A 94 -4.00 9.73 -5.30
N SER A 95 -4.36 8.55 -4.78
CA SER A 95 -5.30 7.64 -5.44
C SER A 95 -6.66 8.31 -5.68
N GLU A 96 -7.20 9.02 -4.68
CA GLU A 96 -8.47 9.74 -4.81
C GLU A 96 -8.40 10.86 -5.85
N VAL A 97 -7.32 11.65 -5.86
CA VAL A 97 -7.12 12.70 -6.87
C VAL A 97 -7.07 12.10 -8.28
N VAL A 98 -6.31 11.02 -8.47
CA VAL A 98 -6.21 10.33 -9.77
C VAL A 98 -7.57 9.78 -10.22
N LYS A 99 -8.36 9.20 -9.32
CA LYS A 99 -9.72 8.74 -9.59
C LYS A 99 -10.61 9.85 -10.14
N LEU A 100 -10.58 11.02 -9.51
CA LEU A 100 -11.36 12.18 -9.93
C LEU A 100 -10.91 12.72 -11.30
N MET A 101 -9.62 12.64 -11.61
CA MET A 101 -9.07 13.12 -12.89
C MET A 101 -9.37 12.18 -14.05
N VAL A 102 -9.34 10.86 -13.80
CA VAL A 102 -9.49 9.84 -14.87
C VAL A 102 -10.94 9.38 -15.02
N ALA A 103 -11.70 9.34 -13.93
CA ALA A 103 -13.11 8.98 -13.88
C ALA A 103 -13.44 7.66 -14.60
N GLN A 104 -12.57 6.62 -14.42
CA GLN A 104 -12.78 5.32 -15.05
C GLN A 104 -13.94 4.58 -14.38
N GLU A 105 -14.95 4.20 -15.17
CA GLU A 105 -16.07 3.37 -14.71
C GLU A 105 -15.59 1.99 -14.22
N ARG A 106 -16.34 1.43 -13.28
CA ARG A 106 -16.07 0.08 -12.78
C ARG A 106 -16.52 -0.99 -13.74
N PRO A 107 -15.80 -2.12 -13.87
CA PRO A 107 -16.16 -3.20 -14.79
C PRO A 107 -17.57 -3.78 -14.50
N CYS A 108 -17.99 -3.82 -13.25
CA CYS A 108 -19.31 -4.30 -12.84
C CYS A 108 -20.48 -3.40 -13.32
N ARG A 109 -20.22 -2.22 -13.88
CA ARG A 109 -21.26 -1.36 -14.46
C ARG A 109 -21.37 -1.49 -15.96
N VAL A 110 -20.28 -1.87 -16.61
CA VAL A 110 -20.17 -1.87 -18.07
C VAL A 110 -20.51 -3.26 -18.64
N GLY A 111 -20.27 -4.33 -17.88
CA GLY A 111 -20.48 -5.70 -18.31
C GLY A 111 -21.68 -6.38 -17.62
N GLU A 112 -22.17 -7.45 -18.23
CA GLU A 112 -23.24 -8.30 -17.70
C GLU A 112 -22.70 -9.51 -16.91
N VAL A 113 -21.44 -9.43 -16.44
CA VAL A 113 -20.77 -10.53 -15.72
C VAL A 113 -21.28 -10.58 -14.29
N ALA A 114 -21.67 -11.78 -13.84
CA ALA A 114 -22.01 -12.00 -12.43
C ALA A 114 -20.80 -11.70 -11.53
N THR A 115 -21.02 -10.88 -10.49
CA THR A 115 -19.98 -10.47 -9.53
C THR A 115 -20.28 -11.07 -8.15
N VAL A 116 -19.23 -11.23 -7.34
CA VAL A 116 -19.37 -11.74 -5.95
C VAL A 116 -19.79 -10.63 -5.00
N LEU A 117 -19.31 -9.41 -5.23
CA LEU A 117 -19.70 -8.23 -4.46
C LEU A 117 -20.63 -7.33 -5.27
N ASP A 118 -21.51 -6.62 -4.57
CA ASP A 118 -22.30 -5.56 -5.15
C ASP A 118 -21.41 -4.47 -5.76
N CYS A 119 -21.86 -3.94 -6.90
CA CYS A 119 -21.12 -2.86 -7.56
C CYS A 119 -21.22 -1.57 -6.73
N PRO A 120 -20.09 -0.94 -6.36
CA PRO A 120 -20.09 0.31 -5.61
C PRO A 120 -20.91 1.42 -6.30
N PRO A 121 -21.42 2.43 -5.58
CA PRO A 121 -22.32 3.45 -6.13
C PRO A 121 -21.69 4.27 -7.27
N PRO A 122 -22.50 4.90 -8.16
CA PRO A 122 -22.00 5.82 -9.18
C PRO A 122 -21.11 6.91 -8.60
N GLY A 123 -20.01 7.26 -9.29
CA GLY A 123 -19.02 8.22 -8.81
C GLY A 123 -17.91 7.62 -7.95
N ASP A 124 -18.03 6.34 -7.53
CA ASP A 124 -16.90 5.60 -6.96
C ASP A 124 -16.11 4.93 -8.09
N TRP A 125 -15.14 5.68 -8.63
CA TRP A 125 -14.36 5.31 -9.80
C TRP A 125 -13.43 4.12 -9.56
N SER A 126 -13.07 3.42 -10.65
CA SER A 126 -12.32 2.16 -10.58
C SER A 126 -10.82 2.38 -10.40
N TRP A 127 -10.19 3.26 -11.17
CA TRP A 127 -8.74 3.36 -11.29
C TRP A 127 -8.14 4.56 -10.57
N PRO A 128 -7.07 4.35 -9.78
CA PRO A 128 -6.55 3.08 -9.28
C PRO A 128 -7.36 2.50 -8.10
N SER A 129 -7.15 1.22 -7.75
CA SER A 129 -7.87 0.58 -6.64
C SER A 129 -7.37 1.06 -5.28
N ASN A 130 -8.23 1.69 -4.48
CA ASN A 130 -7.89 2.16 -3.11
C ASN A 130 -7.49 1.04 -2.16
N HIS A 131 -8.20 -0.11 -2.19
CA HIS A 131 -7.84 -1.27 -1.36
C HIS A 131 -6.43 -1.74 -1.68
N SER A 132 -6.08 -1.81 -2.96
CA SER A 132 -4.73 -2.21 -3.39
C SER A 132 -3.68 -1.15 -3.05
N THR A 133 -4.02 0.14 -3.18
CA THR A 133 -3.13 1.25 -2.79
C THR A 133 -2.78 1.18 -1.30
N ILE A 134 -3.79 1.03 -0.44
CA ILE A 134 -3.56 0.91 1.01
C ILE A 134 -2.84 -0.41 1.34
N ALA A 135 -3.18 -1.52 0.69
CA ALA A 135 -2.51 -2.80 0.92
C ALA A 135 -1.01 -2.74 0.58
N GLY A 136 -0.64 -2.18 -0.58
CA GLY A 136 0.76 -1.96 -0.97
C GLY A 136 1.49 -1.00 -0.02
N ALA A 137 0.84 0.08 0.39
CA ALA A 137 1.36 1.04 1.34
C ALA A 137 1.64 0.43 2.72
N LEU A 138 0.68 -0.31 3.30
CA LEU A 138 0.85 -0.97 4.60
C LEU A 138 1.89 -2.09 4.54
N ALA A 139 1.91 -2.87 3.45
CA ALA A 139 2.92 -3.91 3.28
C ALA A 139 4.34 -3.32 3.31
N VAL A 140 4.61 -2.29 2.51
CA VAL A 140 5.94 -1.66 2.52
C VAL A 140 6.25 -0.95 3.84
N ALA A 141 5.27 -0.31 4.48
CA ALA A 141 5.46 0.29 5.80
C ALA A 141 5.91 -0.74 6.84
N CYS A 142 5.29 -1.93 6.86
CA CYS A 142 5.70 -3.05 7.71
C CYS A 142 7.13 -3.51 7.37
N LEU A 143 7.48 -3.65 6.08
CA LEU A 143 8.79 -4.13 5.65
C LEU A 143 9.92 -3.14 5.95
N LEU A 144 9.66 -1.84 5.97
CA LEU A 144 10.65 -0.83 6.35
C LEU A 144 11.15 -1.01 7.80
N VAL A 145 10.32 -1.54 8.70
CA VAL A 145 10.65 -1.73 10.12
C VAL A 145 10.86 -3.19 10.50
N ALA A 146 10.23 -4.12 9.82
CA ALA A 146 10.25 -5.56 10.10
C ALA A 146 10.30 -6.39 8.80
N PRO A 147 11.44 -6.42 8.08
CA PRO A 147 11.53 -7.07 6.75
C PRO A 147 11.25 -8.58 6.80
N ARG A 148 11.40 -9.24 7.96
CA ARG A 148 11.08 -10.67 8.12
C ARG A 148 9.59 -10.99 7.94
N LEU A 149 8.71 -9.98 8.01
CA LEU A 149 7.27 -10.16 7.78
C LEU A 149 6.90 -10.29 6.30
N TRP A 150 7.86 -10.28 5.38
CA TRP A 150 7.59 -10.33 3.94
C TRP A 150 6.75 -11.55 3.52
N LEU A 151 7.00 -12.73 4.13
CA LEU A 151 6.22 -13.95 3.88
C LEU A 151 4.74 -13.85 4.29
N MET A 152 4.39 -12.86 5.08
CA MET A 152 3.01 -12.64 5.55
C MET A 152 2.38 -11.44 4.87
N VAL A 153 3.04 -10.27 4.88
CA VAL A 153 2.41 -9.02 4.40
C VAL A 153 2.34 -8.93 2.89
N VAL A 154 3.32 -9.50 2.15
CA VAL A 154 3.30 -9.48 0.69
C VAL A 154 2.20 -10.39 0.13
N PRO A 155 2.11 -11.68 0.51
CA PRO A 155 1.01 -12.53 0.05
C PRO A 155 -0.37 -11.99 0.44
N LEU A 156 -0.49 -11.39 1.63
CA LEU A 156 -1.75 -10.81 2.08
C LEU A 156 -2.15 -9.58 1.23
N ALA A 157 -1.20 -8.70 0.90
CA ALA A 157 -1.46 -7.55 0.03
C ALA A 157 -1.86 -7.99 -1.38
N LEU A 158 -1.19 -9.02 -1.93
CA LEU A 158 -1.53 -9.61 -3.22
C LEU A 158 -2.89 -10.31 -3.19
N ALA A 159 -3.21 -11.02 -2.10
CA ALA A 159 -4.52 -11.66 -1.92
C ALA A 159 -5.65 -10.62 -1.87
N VAL A 160 -5.48 -9.50 -1.14
CA VAL A 160 -6.45 -8.40 -1.14
C VAL A 160 -6.63 -7.85 -2.55
N ALA A 161 -5.55 -7.57 -3.27
CA ALA A 161 -5.62 -7.04 -4.63
C ALA A 161 -6.30 -8.02 -5.60
N GLY A 162 -5.90 -9.29 -5.59
CA GLY A 162 -6.49 -10.34 -6.43
C GLY A 162 -7.97 -10.59 -6.10
N ALA A 163 -8.34 -10.54 -4.82
CA ALA A 163 -9.73 -10.70 -4.39
C ALA A 163 -10.62 -9.56 -4.91
N ARG A 164 -10.12 -8.32 -5.06
CA ARG A 164 -10.89 -7.20 -5.66
C ARG A 164 -11.23 -7.45 -7.14
N VAL A 165 -10.33 -8.13 -7.88
CA VAL A 165 -10.60 -8.56 -9.26
C VAL A 165 -11.58 -9.74 -9.27
N ALA A 166 -11.32 -10.77 -8.46
CA ALA A 166 -12.16 -11.96 -8.35
C ALA A 166 -13.59 -11.62 -7.88
N ALA A 167 -13.73 -10.64 -6.98
CA ALA A 167 -15.02 -10.16 -6.52
C ALA A 167 -15.79 -9.32 -7.56
N GLY A 168 -15.15 -8.98 -8.70
CA GLY A 168 -15.80 -8.34 -9.84
C GLY A 168 -15.95 -6.82 -9.73
N VAL A 169 -15.16 -6.15 -8.90
CA VAL A 169 -15.29 -4.69 -8.68
C VAL A 169 -14.12 -3.87 -9.22
N HIS A 170 -13.06 -4.52 -9.72
CA HIS A 170 -11.88 -3.89 -10.33
C HIS A 170 -11.30 -4.73 -11.46
N HIS A 171 -10.62 -4.09 -12.41
CA HIS A 171 -9.77 -4.77 -13.39
C HIS A 171 -8.39 -5.12 -12.79
N VAL A 172 -7.62 -5.98 -13.47
CA VAL A 172 -6.25 -6.34 -13.08
C VAL A 172 -5.34 -5.11 -13.06
N HIS A 173 -5.43 -4.24 -14.06
CA HIS A 173 -4.61 -3.02 -14.11
C HIS A 173 -4.93 -2.01 -12.99
N ASP A 174 -6.18 -1.95 -12.49
CA ASP A 174 -6.57 -1.09 -11.38
C ASP A 174 -5.84 -1.49 -10.09
N VAL A 175 -5.82 -2.79 -9.80
CA VAL A 175 -5.20 -3.31 -8.58
C VAL A 175 -3.68 -3.30 -8.67
N ALA A 176 -3.10 -3.58 -9.84
CA ALA A 176 -1.66 -3.49 -10.06
C ALA A 176 -1.15 -2.05 -9.92
N SER A 177 -1.82 -1.08 -10.55
CA SER A 177 -1.52 0.35 -10.41
C SER A 177 -1.69 0.83 -8.96
N GLY A 178 -2.74 0.38 -8.27
CA GLY A 178 -2.96 0.71 -6.86
C GLY A 178 -1.83 0.22 -5.97
N LEU A 179 -1.42 -1.06 -6.09
CA LEU A 179 -0.27 -1.61 -5.35
C LEU A 179 1.02 -0.81 -5.64
N ALA A 180 1.31 -0.52 -6.91
CA ALA A 180 2.48 0.24 -7.31
C ALA A 180 2.48 1.65 -6.69
N LEU A 181 1.35 2.35 -6.77
CA LEU A 181 1.17 3.68 -6.19
C LEU A 181 1.38 3.66 -4.67
N GLY A 182 0.77 2.71 -3.97
CA GLY A 182 0.90 2.54 -2.53
C GLY A 182 2.35 2.33 -2.09
N VAL A 183 3.07 1.42 -2.74
CA VAL A 183 4.48 1.15 -2.48
C VAL A 183 5.34 2.39 -2.76
N LEU A 184 5.18 3.00 -3.94
CA LEU A 184 6.00 4.14 -4.38
C LEU A 184 5.85 5.34 -3.44
N VAL A 185 4.62 5.82 -3.25
CA VAL A 185 4.37 7.05 -2.47
C VAL A 185 4.74 6.84 -1.00
N THR A 186 4.42 5.66 -0.43
CA THR A 186 4.79 5.38 0.96
C THR A 186 6.30 5.31 1.16
N CYS A 187 7.05 4.70 0.23
CA CYS A 187 8.52 4.74 0.28
C CYS A 187 9.05 6.17 0.19
N LEU A 188 8.62 6.94 -0.81
CA LEU A 188 9.13 8.29 -1.05
C LEU A 188 8.85 9.21 0.14
N VAL A 189 7.59 9.35 0.53
CA VAL A 189 7.19 10.25 1.62
C VAL A 189 7.76 9.76 2.96
N GLY A 190 7.63 8.46 3.27
CA GLY A 190 8.10 7.88 4.52
C GLY A 190 9.60 8.08 4.72
N LEU A 191 10.41 7.82 3.69
CA LEU A 191 11.87 7.99 3.76
C LEU A 191 12.29 9.45 3.80
N CYS A 192 11.65 10.33 3.00
CA CYS A 192 11.95 11.77 3.01
C CYS A 192 11.64 12.39 4.37
N VAL A 193 10.47 12.12 4.94
CA VAL A 193 10.06 12.63 6.26
C VAL A 193 10.99 12.10 7.34
N HIS A 194 11.26 10.79 7.36
CA HIS A 194 12.16 10.19 8.35
C HIS A 194 13.57 10.79 8.28
N ALA A 195 14.13 10.94 7.08
CA ALA A 195 15.44 11.55 6.89
C ALA A 195 15.47 13.01 7.33
N GLY A 196 14.41 13.77 7.04
CA GLY A 196 14.26 15.17 7.47
C GLY A 196 14.28 15.31 8.99
N VAL A 197 13.46 14.52 9.68
CA VAL A 197 13.41 14.50 11.16
C VAL A 197 14.79 14.15 11.76
N GLN A 198 15.47 13.13 11.24
CA GLN A 198 16.79 12.73 11.71
C GLN A 198 17.84 13.85 11.55
N ARG A 199 17.81 14.58 10.44
CA ARG A 199 18.74 15.73 10.22
C ARG A 199 18.51 16.86 11.22
N VAL A 200 17.24 17.22 11.48
CA VAL A 200 16.89 18.25 12.45
C VAL A 200 17.35 17.87 13.85
N THR A 201 17.06 16.65 14.28
CA THR A 201 17.46 16.15 15.61
C THR A 201 18.98 16.17 15.80
N ARG A 202 19.75 15.72 14.80
CA ARG A 202 21.23 15.74 14.87
C ARG A 202 21.78 17.16 14.96
N ARG A 203 21.22 18.13 14.23
CA ARG A 203 21.66 19.53 14.29
C ARG A 203 21.38 20.17 15.66
N SER A 204 20.25 19.84 16.29
CA SER A 204 19.88 20.34 17.61
C SER A 204 20.82 19.82 18.71
N THR A 205 21.22 18.55 18.65
CA THR A 205 22.19 17.97 19.61
C THR A 205 23.59 18.54 19.43
N SER A 206 24.03 18.75 18.18
CA SER A 206 25.34 19.35 17.88
C SER A 206 25.49 20.80 18.37
N ARG A 207 24.39 21.57 18.38
CA ARG A 207 24.40 22.97 18.87
C ARG A 207 24.44 23.07 20.40
N ARG A 208 23.99 22.05 21.14
CA ARG A 208 24.00 22.04 22.62
C ARG A 208 25.34 21.64 23.23
N SER A 209 26.25 21.03 22.46
CA SER A 209 27.56 20.56 22.95
C SER A 209 28.67 21.60 23.15
N PRO A 210 28.66 22.83 22.60
CA PRO A 210 29.75 23.81 22.81
C PRO A 210 29.79 24.45 24.20
N GLU A 211 28.68 24.54 24.92
CA GLU A 211 28.63 25.23 26.22
C GLU A 211 29.30 24.48 27.39
N ALA A 212 29.26 23.13 27.33
CA ALA A 212 29.81 22.29 28.39
C ALA A 212 31.35 22.27 28.44
N ARG A 213 32.06 22.69 27.37
CA ARG A 213 33.55 22.78 27.32
C ARG A 213 34.12 24.09 27.87
N ARG A 214 33.31 25.12 28.09
CA ARG A 214 33.80 26.43 28.59
C ARG A 214 33.84 26.56 30.13
N THR A 215 33.19 25.63 30.86
CA THR A 215 33.06 25.73 32.31
C THR A 215 34.10 24.92 33.11
N THR A 216 34.98 24.12 32.45
CA THR A 216 36.01 23.31 33.15
C THR A 216 37.44 23.87 32.99
N GLY A 217 37.59 25.12 32.51
CA GLY A 217 38.89 25.79 32.31
C GLY A 217 39.02 27.02 33.20
N ARG A 218 38.78 26.91 34.51
CA ARG A 218 39.24 27.88 35.54
C ARG A 218 39.69 27.16 36.78
#